data_8472af216652222c807ec41a9a25fa71
#
_entry.id   8472af216652222c807ec41a9a25fa71
#
_cell.length_a   1.000
_cell.length_b   1.000
_cell.length_c   1.000
_cell.angle_alpha   90.00
_cell.angle_beta   90.00
_cell.angle_gamma   90.00
#
_symmetry.space_group_name_H-M   'P 1'
#
loop_
_entity.id
_entity.type
_entity.pdbx_description
1 polymer ?
#
loop_
_entity_poly.entity_id
_entity_poly.type
_entity_poly.pdbx_seq_one_letter_code
_entity_poly.pdbx_strand_id
1 'polypeptide(L)'
;MSDGVSDLAAQARRLGLAGDFAAGHALIDQAERLAGDDPQARALCTIERGRLYNSAGEREKARPLFDEAWQLARQAGAHALAVDAAHMMAIVGTLGGAIEWTATALAYIDDHPQAEFWRAALLNNLGWSYFDAGRFADALAIFEQAVELRRSAGQKRELRIARYAVIRTLRALDRLEAALRLAEETADMAAADGEQAPYVHEELAECRAGLGDRDRARDNARQALAALEHDQAFVRGEPHRLARLRELAR
;
A
#
# COMPACT_ATOMS: atom_id res chain seq x y z
N MET A 1 2.96 14.62 -22.70
CA MET A 1 3.74 13.36 -22.50
C MET A 1 3.41 12.41 -23.63
N SER A 2 4.42 11.82 -24.32
CA SER A 2 4.17 10.87 -25.41
C SER A 2 3.75 9.50 -24.85
N ASP A 3 2.84 8.81 -25.56
CA ASP A 3 2.36 7.48 -25.18
C ASP A 3 3.53 6.48 -25.00
N GLY A 4 4.57 6.59 -25.83
CA GLY A 4 5.75 5.73 -25.74
C GLY A 4 6.54 5.83 -24.43
N VAL A 5 6.65 7.02 -23.82
CA VAL A 5 7.31 7.19 -22.50
C VAL A 5 6.50 6.49 -21.42
N SER A 6 5.18 6.68 -21.42
CA SER A 6 4.29 6.06 -20.42
C SER A 6 4.30 4.54 -20.50
N ASP A 7 4.32 3.99 -21.71
CA ASP A 7 4.35 2.54 -21.95
C ASP A 7 5.67 1.91 -21.45
N LEU A 8 6.82 2.54 -21.78
CA LEU A 8 8.13 2.06 -21.31
C LEU A 8 8.23 2.14 -19.78
N ALA A 9 7.78 3.22 -19.17
CA ALA A 9 7.76 3.40 -17.73
C ALA A 9 6.89 2.32 -17.04
N ALA A 10 5.69 2.04 -17.58
CA ALA A 10 4.82 0.99 -17.08
C ALA A 10 5.42 -0.42 -17.24
N GLN A 11 6.15 -0.68 -18.34
CA GLN A 11 6.87 -1.94 -18.53
C GLN A 11 8.02 -2.07 -17.54
N ALA A 12 8.82 -1.01 -17.34
CA ALA A 12 9.89 -0.98 -16.35
C ALA A 12 9.39 -1.28 -14.93
N ARG A 13 8.23 -0.70 -14.55
CA ARG A 13 7.58 -1.00 -13.27
C ARG A 13 7.23 -2.49 -13.13
N ARG A 14 6.66 -3.12 -14.18
CA ARG A 14 6.35 -4.56 -14.14
C ARG A 14 7.61 -5.42 -13.97
N LEU A 15 8.70 -5.08 -14.67
CA LEU A 15 9.98 -5.78 -14.53
C LEU A 15 10.56 -5.61 -13.12
N GLY A 16 10.51 -4.42 -12.56
CA GLY A 16 10.92 -4.17 -11.17
C GLY A 16 10.14 -4.99 -10.15
N LEU A 17 8.82 -5.13 -10.32
CA LEU A 17 7.99 -5.99 -9.47
C LEU A 17 8.32 -7.49 -9.64
N ALA A 18 8.79 -7.90 -10.82
CA ALA A 18 9.27 -9.26 -11.09
C ALA A 18 10.73 -9.49 -10.62
N GLY A 19 11.43 -8.45 -10.16
CA GLY A 19 12.83 -8.51 -9.72
C GLY A 19 13.87 -8.36 -10.83
N ASP A 20 13.45 -8.09 -12.07
CA ASP A 20 14.37 -7.82 -13.19
C ASP A 20 14.70 -6.32 -13.27
N PHE A 21 15.52 -5.87 -12.33
CA PHE A 21 15.90 -4.46 -12.21
C PHE A 21 16.76 -3.98 -13.38
N ALA A 22 17.63 -4.85 -13.91
CA ALA A 22 18.52 -4.49 -15.02
C ALA A 22 17.72 -4.17 -16.30
N ALA A 23 16.78 -5.03 -16.67
CA ALA A 23 15.89 -4.78 -17.81
C ALA A 23 14.97 -3.57 -17.54
N GLY A 24 14.49 -3.40 -16.29
CA GLY A 24 13.74 -2.23 -15.89
C GLY A 24 14.50 -0.92 -16.11
N HIS A 25 15.75 -0.82 -15.66
CA HIS A 25 16.60 0.36 -15.88
C HIS A 25 16.87 0.63 -17.36
N ALA A 26 17.10 -0.42 -18.16
CA ALA A 26 17.31 -0.27 -19.60
C ALA A 26 16.07 0.32 -20.33
N LEU A 27 14.85 -0.03 -19.87
CA LEU A 27 13.62 0.58 -20.38
C LEU A 27 13.49 2.05 -19.97
N ILE A 28 13.86 2.39 -18.74
CA ILE A 28 13.87 3.80 -18.30
C ILE A 28 14.89 4.62 -19.10
N ASP A 29 16.08 4.08 -19.41
CA ASP A 29 17.06 4.74 -20.30
C ASP A 29 16.47 5.03 -21.68
N GLN A 30 15.63 4.14 -22.23
CA GLN A 30 14.92 4.38 -23.48
C GLN A 30 13.84 5.46 -23.32
N ALA A 31 13.05 5.39 -22.23
CA ALA A 31 12.02 6.37 -21.94
C ALA A 31 12.59 7.78 -21.77
N GLU A 32 13.73 7.94 -21.09
CA GLU A 32 14.42 9.23 -20.92
C GLU A 32 14.89 9.83 -22.26
N ARG A 33 15.42 9.00 -23.16
CA ARG A 33 15.78 9.49 -24.50
C ARG A 33 14.57 9.99 -25.29
N LEU A 34 13.41 9.37 -25.11
CA LEU A 34 12.16 9.80 -25.74
C LEU A 34 11.54 11.02 -25.04
N ALA A 35 11.74 11.15 -23.73
CA ALA A 35 11.23 12.27 -22.92
C ALA A 35 11.87 13.60 -23.33
N GLY A 36 13.14 13.60 -23.75
CA GLY A 36 13.86 14.84 -24.08
C GLY A 36 13.80 15.84 -22.94
N ASP A 37 13.39 17.06 -23.24
CA ASP A 37 13.27 18.16 -22.29
C ASP A 37 11.84 18.29 -21.68
N ASP A 38 10.89 17.39 -21.97
CA ASP A 38 9.55 17.41 -21.39
C ASP A 38 9.62 17.13 -19.89
N PRO A 39 9.37 18.11 -19.01
CA PRO A 39 9.56 17.95 -17.56
C PRO A 39 8.58 16.95 -16.95
N GLN A 40 7.38 16.78 -17.50
CA GLN A 40 6.41 15.79 -17.04
C GLN A 40 6.88 14.38 -17.36
N ALA A 41 7.40 14.15 -18.58
CA ALA A 41 7.93 12.86 -18.99
C ALA A 41 9.19 12.50 -18.17
N ARG A 42 10.08 13.46 -17.93
CA ARG A 42 11.25 13.29 -17.07
C ARG A 42 10.86 12.94 -15.64
N ALA A 43 9.87 13.65 -15.05
CA ALA A 43 9.38 13.33 -13.72
C ALA A 43 8.91 11.86 -13.61
N LEU A 44 8.17 11.39 -14.61
CA LEU A 44 7.72 9.99 -14.66
C LEU A 44 8.90 9.01 -14.72
N CYS A 45 9.88 9.23 -15.60
CA CYS A 45 11.06 8.38 -15.70
C CYS A 45 11.84 8.35 -14.37
N THR A 46 12.00 9.51 -13.73
CA THR A 46 12.73 9.67 -12.47
C THR A 46 12.01 8.92 -11.33
N ILE A 47 10.67 9.00 -11.24
CA ILE A 47 9.89 8.22 -10.26
C ILE A 47 10.10 6.72 -10.48
N GLU A 48 9.97 6.23 -11.72
CA GLU A 48 10.08 4.80 -12.00
C GLU A 48 11.51 4.28 -11.78
N ARG A 49 12.53 5.08 -12.08
CA ARG A 49 13.93 4.74 -11.75
C ARG A 49 14.12 4.65 -10.23
N GLY A 50 13.57 5.59 -9.47
CA GLY A 50 13.56 5.54 -8.01
C GLY A 50 12.86 4.30 -7.47
N ARG A 51 11.73 3.88 -8.07
CA ARG A 51 11.03 2.65 -7.68
C ARG A 51 11.86 1.39 -7.93
N LEU A 52 12.57 1.32 -9.04
CA LEU A 52 13.48 0.20 -9.32
C LEU A 52 14.55 0.08 -8.22
N TYR A 53 15.22 1.19 -7.86
CA TYR A 53 16.19 1.19 -6.78
C TYR A 53 15.56 0.84 -5.42
N ASN A 54 14.39 1.38 -5.10
CA ASN A 54 13.70 1.05 -3.86
C ASN A 54 13.34 -0.45 -3.78
N SER A 55 12.83 -1.03 -4.87
CA SER A 55 12.50 -2.46 -4.94
C SER A 55 13.74 -3.36 -4.88
N ALA A 56 14.89 -2.87 -5.34
CA ALA A 56 16.19 -3.53 -5.19
C ALA A 56 16.78 -3.39 -3.76
N GLY A 57 16.12 -2.65 -2.85
CA GLY A 57 16.61 -2.37 -1.50
C GLY A 57 17.60 -1.20 -1.42
N GLU A 58 17.86 -0.50 -2.53
CA GLU A 58 18.83 0.60 -2.63
C GLU A 58 18.18 1.97 -2.33
N ARG A 59 17.62 2.12 -1.12
CA ARG A 59 16.84 3.31 -0.71
C ARG A 59 17.63 4.62 -0.81
N GLU A 60 18.94 4.59 -0.53
CA GLU A 60 19.82 5.76 -0.62
C GLU A 60 19.92 6.31 -2.06
N LYS A 61 19.84 5.46 -3.07
CA LYS A 61 19.77 5.86 -4.47
C LYS A 61 18.37 6.30 -4.90
N ALA A 62 17.34 5.71 -4.33
CA ALA A 62 15.96 6.01 -4.66
C ALA A 62 15.53 7.40 -4.18
N ARG A 63 15.90 7.78 -2.95
CA ARG A 63 15.47 9.02 -2.30
C ARG A 63 15.73 10.29 -3.11
N PRO A 64 16.96 10.58 -3.59
CA PRO A 64 17.22 11.78 -4.39
C PRO A 64 16.41 11.84 -5.69
N LEU A 65 16.12 10.67 -6.29
CA LEU A 65 15.28 10.59 -7.47
C LEU A 65 13.82 10.99 -7.19
N PHE A 66 13.27 10.57 -6.06
CA PHE A 66 11.91 10.99 -5.69
C PHE A 66 11.83 12.48 -5.36
N ASP A 67 12.88 13.05 -4.74
CA ASP A 67 12.93 14.50 -4.52
C ASP A 67 13.01 15.27 -5.85
N GLU A 68 13.90 14.85 -6.77
CA GLU A 68 13.98 15.42 -8.12
C GLU A 68 12.64 15.32 -8.86
N ALA A 69 12.00 14.16 -8.81
CA ALA A 69 10.71 13.95 -9.46
C ALA A 69 9.62 14.86 -8.89
N TRP A 70 9.61 15.09 -7.58
CA TRP A 70 8.71 16.05 -6.92
C TRP A 70 8.88 17.45 -7.50
N GLN A 71 10.13 17.92 -7.64
CA GLN A 71 10.42 19.25 -8.21
C GLN A 71 9.99 19.35 -9.68
N LEU A 72 10.38 18.37 -10.51
CA LEU A 72 10.03 18.33 -11.94
C LEU A 72 8.52 18.27 -12.17
N ALA A 73 7.81 17.43 -11.43
CA ALA A 73 6.37 17.28 -11.56
C ALA A 73 5.62 18.56 -11.17
N ARG A 74 6.07 19.25 -10.12
CA ARG A 74 5.50 20.56 -9.72
C ARG A 74 5.74 21.62 -10.76
N GLN A 75 6.94 21.73 -11.31
CA GLN A 75 7.29 22.66 -12.38
C GLN A 75 6.44 22.42 -13.65
N ALA A 76 6.16 21.16 -13.94
CA ALA A 76 5.32 20.77 -15.08
C ALA A 76 3.82 20.95 -14.85
N GLY A 77 3.36 21.28 -13.64
CA GLY A 77 1.94 21.25 -13.29
C GLY A 77 1.35 19.82 -13.31
N ALA A 78 2.19 18.80 -13.24
CA ALA A 78 1.78 17.40 -13.25
C ALA A 78 1.42 16.93 -11.84
N HIS A 79 0.32 17.47 -11.28
CA HIS A 79 -0.02 17.39 -9.86
C HIS A 79 -0.12 15.96 -9.34
N ALA A 80 -0.68 15.02 -10.12
CA ALA A 80 -0.74 13.61 -9.74
C ALA A 80 0.64 12.96 -9.60
N LEU A 81 1.59 13.30 -10.49
CA LEU A 81 2.97 12.83 -10.41
C LEU A 81 3.72 13.47 -9.23
N ALA A 82 3.45 14.74 -8.94
CA ALA A 82 4.03 15.39 -7.77
C ALA A 82 3.61 14.66 -6.48
N VAL A 83 2.31 14.39 -6.30
CA VAL A 83 1.84 13.64 -5.13
C VAL A 83 2.39 12.23 -5.10
N ASP A 84 2.54 11.57 -6.25
CA ASP A 84 3.16 10.25 -6.35
C ASP A 84 4.63 10.27 -5.89
N ALA A 85 5.40 11.27 -6.28
CA ALA A 85 6.79 11.43 -5.83
C ALA A 85 6.87 11.68 -4.31
N ALA A 86 6.01 12.57 -3.76
CA ALA A 86 5.92 12.82 -2.32
C ALA A 86 5.51 11.54 -1.54
N HIS A 87 4.59 10.75 -2.07
CA HIS A 87 4.21 9.46 -1.54
C HIS A 87 5.41 8.49 -1.49
N MET A 88 6.22 8.45 -2.53
CA MET A 88 7.44 7.62 -2.54
C MET A 88 8.49 8.12 -1.54
N MET A 89 8.61 9.45 -1.33
CA MET A 89 9.46 10.02 -0.28
C MET A 89 9.02 9.58 1.12
N ALA A 90 7.70 9.52 1.36
CA ALA A 90 7.15 9.01 2.62
C ALA A 90 7.51 7.52 2.84
N ILE A 91 7.48 6.70 1.78
CA ILE A 91 7.77 5.26 1.84
C ILE A 91 9.26 4.97 2.14
N VAL A 92 10.18 5.72 1.52
CA VAL A 92 11.62 5.47 1.70
C VAL A 92 12.20 6.12 2.95
N GLY A 93 11.43 6.97 3.61
CA GLY A 93 11.83 7.74 4.79
C GLY A 93 11.76 6.94 6.09
N THR A 94 12.18 7.61 7.17
CA THR A 94 11.86 7.20 8.55
C THR A 94 10.40 7.55 8.87
N LEU A 95 9.89 7.13 10.03
CA LEU A 95 8.54 7.54 10.46
C LEU A 95 8.36 9.07 10.46
N GLY A 96 9.37 9.83 10.93
CA GLY A 96 9.33 11.30 10.87
C GLY A 96 9.22 11.81 9.44
N GLY A 97 10.00 11.27 8.52
CA GLY A 97 9.92 11.59 7.10
C GLY A 97 8.58 11.19 6.47
N ALA A 98 8.02 10.05 6.85
CA ALA A 98 6.69 9.62 6.39
C ALA A 98 5.59 10.61 6.83
N ILE A 99 5.66 11.09 8.07
CA ILE A 99 4.73 12.11 8.60
C ILE A 99 4.86 13.42 7.81
N GLU A 100 6.09 13.94 7.67
CA GLU A 100 6.36 15.20 6.99
C GLU A 100 5.93 15.17 5.51
N TRP A 101 6.31 14.13 4.78
CA TRP A 101 5.99 14.02 3.37
C TRP A 101 4.50 13.75 3.13
N THR A 102 3.85 12.98 4.00
CA THR A 102 2.39 12.82 3.93
C THR A 102 1.69 14.16 4.18
N ALA A 103 2.09 14.93 5.19
CA ALA A 103 1.53 16.25 5.45
C ALA A 103 1.76 17.21 4.26
N THR A 104 2.97 17.21 3.68
CA THR A 104 3.31 18.00 2.49
C THR A 104 2.43 17.63 1.29
N ALA A 105 2.23 16.33 1.05
CA ALA A 105 1.39 15.85 -0.05
C ALA A 105 -0.08 16.19 0.16
N LEU A 106 -0.60 16.07 1.40
CA LEU A 106 -1.99 16.42 1.72
C LEU A 106 -2.25 17.93 1.54
N ALA A 107 -1.35 18.79 2.03
CA ALA A 107 -1.45 20.24 1.81
C ALA A 107 -1.38 20.58 0.31
N TYR A 108 -0.52 19.89 -0.44
CA TYR A 108 -0.46 20.09 -1.90
C TYR A 108 -1.75 19.68 -2.61
N ILE A 109 -2.42 18.62 -2.16
CA ILE A 109 -3.72 18.17 -2.69
C ILE A 109 -4.81 19.21 -2.41
N ASP A 110 -4.79 19.86 -1.24
CA ASP A 110 -5.78 20.90 -0.89
C ASP A 110 -5.76 22.06 -1.90
N ASP A 111 -4.57 22.41 -2.40
CA ASP A 111 -4.38 23.42 -3.45
C ASP A 111 -4.61 22.87 -4.88
N HIS A 112 -4.60 21.54 -5.06
CA HIS A 112 -4.66 20.86 -6.37
C HIS A 112 -5.64 19.68 -6.36
N PRO A 113 -6.98 19.92 -6.35
CA PRO A 113 -8.01 18.88 -6.20
C PRO A 113 -8.00 17.77 -7.25
N GLN A 114 -7.37 18.00 -8.41
CA GLN A 114 -7.19 16.97 -9.43
C GLN A 114 -6.32 15.79 -8.98
N ALA A 115 -5.58 15.93 -7.86
CA ALA A 115 -4.81 14.87 -7.22
C ALA A 115 -5.52 14.25 -5.99
N GLU A 116 -6.78 14.60 -5.70
CA GLU A 116 -7.53 14.15 -4.52
C GLU A 116 -7.58 12.63 -4.37
N PHE A 117 -7.59 11.88 -5.47
CA PHE A 117 -7.64 10.42 -5.45
C PHE A 117 -6.44 9.77 -4.73
N TRP A 118 -5.34 10.51 -4.50
CA TRP A 118 -4.18 10.07 -3.75
C TRP A 118 -4.37 10.09 -2.22
N ARG A 119 -5.27 10.94 -1.71
CA ARG A 119 -5.43 11.20 -0.26
C ARG A 119 -5.56 9.93 0.56
N ALA A 120 -6.46 9.02 0.16
CA ALA A 120 -6.67 7.79 0.90
C ALA A 120 -5.46 6.83 0.85
N ALA A 121 -4.69 6.83 -0.25
CA ALA A 121 -3.47 6.03 -0.35
C ALA A 121 -2.35 6.57 0.54
N LEU A 122 -2.18 7.89 0.61
CA LEU A 122 -1.24 8.56 1.51
C LEU A 122 -1.54 8.22 2.97
N LEU A 123 -2.80 8.35 3.38
CA LEU A 123 -3.23 8.01 4.75
C LEU A 123 -3.02 6.52 5.05
N ASN A 124 -3.38 5.64 4.11
CA ASN A 124 -3.14 4.21 4.29
C ASN A 124 -1.66 3.90 4.55
N ASN A 125 -0.74 4.48 3.80
CA ASN A 125 0.69 4.24 4.00
C ASN A 125 1.24 4.87 5.28
N LEU A 126 0.77 6.06 5.65
CA LEU A 126 1.11 6.66 6.94
C LEU A 126 0.61 5.79 8.11
N GLY A 127 -0.61 5.24 7.99
CA GLY A 127 -1.16 4.32 8.97
C GLY A 127 -0.26 3.09 9.16
N TRP A 128 0.24 2.49 8.08
CA TRP A 128 1.19 1.39 8.16
C TRP A 128 2.53 1.81 8.75
N SER A 129 3.04 3.01 8.45
CA SER A 129 4.26 3.53 9.05
C SER A 129 4.13 3.68 10.57
N TYR A 130 2.97 4.13 11.07
CA TYR A 130 2.67 4.15 12.51
C TYR A 130 2.53 2.74 13.09
N PHE A 131 1.86 1.84 12.37
CA PHE A 131 1.68 0.46 12.81
C PHE A 131 3.02 -0.26 12.99
N ASP A 132 3.91 -0.16 12.01
CA ASP A 132 5.26 -0.77 12.03
C ASP A 132 6.14 -0.18 13.14
N ALA A 133 5.90 1.07 13.52
CA ALA A 133 6.55 1.72 14.66
C ALA A 133 5.91 1.37 16.02
N GLY A 134 4.89 0.50 16.06
CA GLY A 134 4.17 0.13 17.28
C GLY A 134 3.21 1.22 17.82
N ARG A 135 3.02 2.30 17.06
CA ARG A 135 2.11 3.40 17.41
C ARG A 135 0.67 3.10 16.96
N PHE A 136 0.11 2.02 17.51
CA PHE A 136 -1.18 1.47 17.05
C PHE A 136 -2.36 2.43 17.21
N ALA A 137 -2.37 3.28 18.24
CA ALA A 137 -3.45 4.26 18.43
C ALA A 137 -3.43 5.33 17.31
N ASP A 138 -2.25 5.80 16.93
CA ASP A 138 -2.09 6.74 15.81
C ASP A 138 -2.42 6.07 14.48
N ALA A 139 -1.97 4.83 14.28
CA ALA A 139 -2.30 4.04 13.10
C ALA A 139 -3.82 3.88 12.93
N LEU A 140 -4.54 3.56 14.02
CA LEU A 140 -5.99 3.40 14.00
C LEU A 140 -6.68 4.70 13.55
N ALA A 141 -6.31 5.83 14.14
CA ALA A 141 -6.91 7.12 13.80
C ALA A 141 -6.71 7.50 12.32
N ILE A 142 -5.55 7.15 11.75
CA ILE A 142 -5.26 7.41 10.32
C ILE A 142 -6.00 6.43 9.41
N PHE A 143 -6.05 5.14 9.75
CA PHE A 143 -6.78 4.15 8.96
C PHE A 143 -8.29 4.41 8.95
N GLU A 144 -8.87 4.87 10.06
CA GLU A 144 -10.29 5.25 10.12
C GLU A 144 -10.62 6.40 9.17
N GLN A 145 -9.72 7.39 9.02
CA GLN A 145 -9.86 8.44 8.00
C GLN A 145 -9.83 7.87 6.58
N ALA A 146 -8.90 6.94 6.29
CA ALA A 146 -8.83 6.29 4.98
C ALA A 146 -10.10 5.48 4.68
N VAL A 147 -10.66 4.79 5.67
CA VAL A 147 -11.94 4.05 5.56
C VAL A 147 -13.07 5.00 5.16
N GLU A 148 -13.18 6.16 5.82
CA GLU A 148 -14.25 7.13 5.53
C GLU A 148 -14.13 7.70 4.12
N LEU A 149 -12.92 8.04 3.67
CA LEU A 149 -12.69 8.50 2.29
C LEU A 149 -13.08 7.43 1.25
N ARG A 150 -12.71 6.17 1.48
CA ARG A 150 -13.08 5.07 0.56
C ARG A 150 -14.58 4.79 0.55
N ARG A 151 -15.22 4.90 1.72
CA ARG A 151 -16.68 4.76 1.86
C ARG A 151 -17.39 5.86 1.08
N SER A 152 -17.04 7.12 1.30
CA SER A 152 -17.63 8.28 0.66
C SER A 152 -17.45 8.27 -0.86
N ALA A 153 -16.32 7.73 -1.34
CA ALA A 153 -16.04 7.57 -2.76
C ALA A 153 -16.72 6.34 -3.41
N GLY A 154 -17.43 5.51 -2.65
CA GLY A 154 -18.07 4.30 -3.16
C GLY A 154 -17.12 3.20 -3.63
N GLN A 155 -15.86 3.25 -3.21
CA GLN A 155 -14.76 2.36 -3.64
C GLN A 155 -14.79 1.05 -2.82
N LYS A 156 -15.68 0.13 -3.16
CA LYS A 156 -15.98 -1.06 -2.37
C LYS A 156 -14.75 -1.94 -2.07
N ARG A 157 -13.94 -2.24 -3.09
CA ARG A 157 -12.75 -3.07 -2.93
C ARG A 157 -11.72 -2.40 -2.03
N GLU A 158 -11.41 -1.13 -2.29
CA GLU A 158 -10.46 -0.33 -1.53
C GLU A 158 -10.95 -0.08 -0.09
N LEU A 159 -12.26 0.02 0.11
CA LEU A 159 -12.88 0.09 1.44
C LEU A 159 -12.61 -1.18 2.25
N ARG A 160 -12.73 -2.37 1.65
CA ARG A 160 -12.40 -3.63 2.35
C ARG A 160 -10.92 -3.71 2.72
N ILE A 161 -10.02 -3.25 1.84
CA ILE A 161 -8.58 -3.17 2.14
C ILE A 161 -8.31 -2.19 3.30
N ALA A 162 -8.95 -1.03 3.31
CA ALA A 162 -8.80 -0.08 4.41
C ALA A 162 -9.37 -0.62 5.74
N ARG A 163 -10.53 -1.30 5.71
CA ARG A 163 -11.10 -1.98 6.88
C ARG A 163 -10.18 -3.07 7.43
N TYR A 164 -9.51 -3.84 6.56
CA TYR A 164 -8.52 -4.82 7.00
C TYR A 164 -7.41 -4.18 7.84
N ALA A 165 -6.91 -3.02 7.46
CA ALA A 165 -5.89 -2.30 8.24
C ALA A 165 -6.43 -1.88 9.63
N VAL A 166 -7.68 -1.42 9.71
CA VAL A 166 -8.35 -1.12 10.98
C VAL A 166 -8.50 -2.37 11.84
N ILE A 167 -8.99 -3.49 11.26
CA ILE A 167 -9.17 -4.77 11.96
C ILE A 167 -7.85 -5.24 12.57
N ARG A 168 -6.78 -5.26 11.78
CA ARG A 168 -5.46 -5.68 12.23
C ARG A 168 -4.92 -4.77 13.35
N THR A 169 -5.19 -3.48 13.27
CA THR A 169 -4.77 -2.50 14.28
C THR A 169 -5.58 -2.63 15.57
N LEU A 170 -6.90 -2.86 15.48
CA LEU A 170 -7.74 -3.14 16.64
C LEU A 170 -7.26 -4.40 17.38
N ARG A 171 -6.91 -5.46 16.65
CA ARG A 171 -6.33 -6.67 17.25
C ARG A 171 -4.98 -6.38 17.92
N ALA A 172 -4.11 -5.59 17.30
CA ALA A 172 -2.84 -5.18 17.89
C ALA A 172 -3.00 -4.34 19.17
N LEU A 173 -4.15 -3.66 19.34
CA LEU A 173 -4.56 -2.93 20.54
C LEU A 173 -5.30 -3.80 21.56
N ASP A 174 -5.35 -5.13 21.36
CA ASP A 174 -6.13 -6.08 22.20
C ASP A 174 -7.64 -5.79 22.26
N ARG A 175 -8.17 -5.08 21.25
CA ARG A 175 -9.60 -4.77 21.12
C ARG A 175 -10.31 -5.83 20.29
N LEU A 176 -10.21 -7.10 20.74
CA LEU A 176 -10.55 -8.30 19.97
C LEU A 176 -12.02 -8.34 19.53
N GLU A 177 -12.98 -7.96 20.39
CA GLU A 177 -14.40 -7.97 20.03
C GLU A 177 -14.74 -6.92 18.95
N ALA A 178 -14.07 -5.76 19.01
CA ALA A 178 -14.27 -4.73 17.99
C ALA A 178 -13.66 -5.16 16.64
N ALA A 179 -12.47 -5.75 16.70
CA ALA A 179 -11.80 -6.32 15.52
C ALA A 179 -12.65 -7.43 14.89
N LEU A 180 -13.18 -8.34 15.71
CA LEU A 180 -14.02 -9.46 15.27
C LEU A 180 -15.28 -8.96 14.54
N ARG A 181 -16.04 -8.05 15.15
CA ARG A 181 -17.26 -7.49 14.50
C ARG A 181 -16.95 -6.86 13.14
N LEU A 182 -15.90 -6.02 13.09
CA LEU A 182 -15.53 -5.37 11.82
C LEU A 182 -15.04 -6.37 10.77
N ALA A 183 -14.36 -7.44 11.20
CA ALA A 183 -13.89 -8.50 10.33
C ALA A 183 -15.07 -9.32 9.74
N GLU A 184 -16.06 -9.66 10.57
CA GLU A 184 -17.30 -10.33 10.13
C GLU A 184 -18.04 -9.51 9.09
N GLU A 185 -18.31 -8.22 9.37
CA GLU A 185 -18.93 -7.32 8.40
C GLU A 185 -18.12 -7.22 7.08
N THR A 186 -16.80 -7.22 7.18
CA THR A 186 -15.93 -7.08 5.99
C THR A 186 -15.89 -8.37 5.17
N ALA A 187 -15.93 -9.53 5.82
CA ALA A 187 -16.06 -10.82 5.16
C ALA A 187 -17.42 -10.96 4.45
N ASP A 188 -18.51 -10.54 5.10
CA ASP A 188 -19.85 -10.53 4.51
C ASP A 188 -19.92 -9.61 3.28
N MET A 189 -19.28 -8.44 3.33
CA MET A 189 -19.18 -7.56 2.16
C MET A 189 -18.44 -8.21 1.00
N ALA A 190 -17.34 -8.92 1.26
CA ALA A 190 -16.61 -9.63 0.22
C ALA A 190 -17.44 -10.75 -0.38
N ALA A 191 -18.10 -11.55 0.44
CA ALA A 191 -18.98 -12.63 0.01
C ALA A 191 -20.15 -12.14 -0.84
N ALA A 192 -20.77 -11.02 -0.47
CA ALA A 192 -21.86 -10.40 -1.23
C ALA A 192 -21.40 -9.92 -2.64
N ASP A 193 -20.12 -9.52 -2.77
CA ASP A 193 -19.52 -9.14 -4.06
C ASP A 193 -18.91 -10.36 -4.81
N GLY A 194 -19.02 -11.59 -4.28
CA GLY A 194 -18.44 -12.82 -4.85
C GLY A 194 -16.90 -12.88 -4.77
N GLU A 195 -16.30 -12.13 -3.88
CA GLU A 195 -14.85 -12.06 -3.71
C GLU A 195 -14.38 -12.85 -2.47
N GLN A 196 -13.17 -13.39 -2.55
CA GLN A 196 -12.50 -13.99 -1.40
C GLN A 196 -11.81 -12.90 -0.56
N ALA A 197 -11.75 -13.12 0.77
CA ALA A 197 -11.11 -12.21 1.71
C ALA A 197 -10.13 -12.95 2.64
N PRO A 198 -9.06 -13.58 2.10
CA PRO A 198 -8.20 -14.47 2.88
C PRO A 198 -7.51 -13.77 4.05
N TYR A 199 -7.07 -12.53 3.88
CA TYR A 199 -6.49 -11.73 4.97
C TYR A 199 -7.50 -11.37 6.07
N VAL A 200 -8.79 -11.18 5.72
CA VAL A 200 -9.85 -10.96 6.71
C VAL A 200 -10.15 -12.26 7.47
N HIS A 201 -10.14 -13.41 6.79
CA HIS A 201 -10.29 -14.71 7.45
C HIS A 201 -9.12 -15.02 8.39
N GLU A 202 -7.90 -14.59 8.08
CA GLU A 202 -6.78 -14.65 9.02
C GLU A 202 -7.07 -13.85 10.30
N GLU A 203 -7.53 -12.60 10.18
CA GLU A 203 -7.85 -11.77 11.34
C GLU A 203 -9.04 -12.33 12.14
N LEU A 204 -10.06 -12.91 11.47
CA LEU A 204 -11.14 -13.64 12.12
C LEU A 204 -10.62 -14.83 12.94
N ALA A 205 -9.68 -15.60 12.38
CA ALA A 205 -9.06 -16.73 13.08
C ALA A 205 -8.31 -16.29 14.33
N GLU A 206 -7.49 -15.25 14.23
CA GLU A 206 -6.71 -14.73 15.34
C GLU A 206 -7.60 -14.11 16.44
N CYS A 207 -8.60 -13.30 16.07
CA CYS A 207 -9.52 -12.70 17.04
C CYS A 207 -10.31 -13.78 17.79
N ARG A 208 -10.86 -14.78 17.08
CA ARG A 208 -11.60 -15.88 17.68
C ARG A 208 -10.74 -16.75 18.58
N ALA A 209 -9.50 -17.03 18.18
CA ALA A 209 -8.54 -17.75 19.02
C ALA A 209 -8.25 -16.99 20.30
N GLY A 210 -8.03 -15.67 20.25
CA GLY A 210 -7.83 -14.81 21.41
C GLY A 210 -9.05 -14.76 22.35
N LEU A 211 -10.25 -14.85 21.80
CA LEU A 211 -11.51 -14.90 22.56
C LEU A 211 -11.90 -16.32 23.03
N GLY A 212 -11.12 -17.36 22.71
CA GLY A 212 -11.34 -18.74 23.14
C GLY A 212 -12.28 -19.56 22.25
N ASP A 213 -12.80 -19.02 21.16
CA ASP A 213 -13.64 -19.73 20.18
C ASP A 213 -12.75 -20.51 19.18
N ARG A 214 -12.21 -21.63 19.67
CA ARG A 214 -11.22 -22.41 18.92
C ARG A 214 -11.79 -23.08 17.66
N ASP A 215 -13.04 -23.50 17.67
CA ASP A 215 -13.64 -24.21 16.54
C ASP A 215 -13.81 -23.27 15.34
N ARG A 216 -14.42 -22.11 15.57
CA ARG A 216 -14.55 -21.12 14.50
C ARG A 216 -13.19 -20.49 14.11
N ALA A 217 -12.23 -20.36 15.03
CA ALA A 217 -10.89 -19.93 14.70
C ALA A 217 -10.24 -20.90 13.69
N ARG A 218 -10.37 -22.22 13.93
CA ARG A 218 -9.89 -23.28 13.03
C ARG A 218 -10.49 -23.16 11.63
N ASP A 219 -11.80 -22.99 11.55
CA ASP A 219 -12.50 -22.90 10.27
C ASP A 219 -12.04 -21.66 9.46
N ASN A 220 -11.89 -20.52 10.12
CA ASN A 220 -11.37 -19.32 9.47
C ASN A 220 -9.90 -19.47 9.06
N ALA A 221 -9.06 -20.10 9.87
CA ALA A 221 -7.68 -20.37 9.50
C ALA A 221 -7.57 -21.26 8.25
N ARG A 222 -8.44 -22.26 8.11
CA ARG A 222 -8.51 -23.09 6.89
C ARG A 222 -8.94 -22.28 5.67
N GLN A 223 -9.93 -21.39 5.82
CA GLN A 223 -10.35 -20.50 4.74
C GLN A 223 -9.24 -19.54 4.30
N ALA A 224 -8.50 -18.97 5.25
CA ALA A 224 -7.34 -18.14 4.94
C ALA A 224 -6.24 -18.93 4.21
N LEU A 225 -5.90 -20.12 4.70
CA LEU A 225 -4.85 -20.97 4.12
C LEU A 225 -5.18 -21.39 2.69
N ALA A 226 -6.43 -21.67 2.36
CA ALA A 226 -6.84 -22.09 1.01
C ALA A 226 -6.35 -21.15 -0.11
N ALA A 227 -6.12 -19.87 0.20
CA ALA A 227 -5.57 -18.91 -0.74
C ALA A 227 -4.12 -18.52 -0.39
N LEU A 228 -3.82 -18.21 0.89
CA LEU A 228 -2.56 -17.61 1.29
C LEU A 228 -1.36 -18.58 1.19
N GLU A 229 -1.56 -19.89 1.33
CA GLU A 229 -0.46 -20.86 1.17
C GLU A 229 0.02 -20.98 -0.28
N HIS A 230 -0.76 -20.52 -1.25
CA HIS A 230 -0.43 -20.48 -2.68
C HIS A 230 0.06 -19.10 -3.13
N ASP A 231 -0.07 -18.07 -2.30
CA ASP A 231 0.45 -16.73 -2.56
C ASP A 231 1.96 -16.67 -2.28
N GLN A 232 2.76 -16.67 -3.34
CA GLN A 232 4.21 -16.66 -3.24
C GLN A 232 4.77 -15.44 -2.49
N ALA A 233 4.11 -14.28 -2.59
CA ALA A 233 4.52 -13.08 -1.88
C ALA A 233 4.27 -13.23 -0.38
N PHE A 234 3.09 -13.75 0.00
CA PHE A 234 2.77 -14.04 1.40
C PHE A 234 3.69 -15.11 1.99
N VAL A 235 3.91 -16.21 1.27
CA VAL A 235 4.75 -17.32 1.74
C VAL A 235 6.19 -16.88 2.01
N ARG A 236 6.75 -16.00 1.15
CA ARG A 236 8.12 -15.49 1.32
C ARG A 236 8.21 -14.33 2.32
N GLY A 237 7.25 -13.42 2.30
CA GLY A 237 7.25 -12.19 3.10
C GLY A 237 6.76 -12.39 4.53
N GLU A 238 5.87 -13.36 4.74
CA GLU A 238 5.12 -13.52 6.00
C GLU A 238 5.19 -14.96 6.59
N PRO A 239 6.38 -15.58 6.68
CA PRO A 239 6.50 -17.00 7.07
C PRO A 239 5.96 -17.28 8.48
N HIS A 240 6.04 -16.30 9.39
CA HIS A 240 5.52 -16.45 10.76
C HIS A 240 3.98 -16.47 10.79
N ARG A 241 3.33 -15.63 9.98
CA ARG A 241 1.87 -15.61 9.84
C ARG A 241 1.36 -16.91 9.23
N LEU A 242 2.05 -17.41 8.19
CA LEU A 242 1.71 -18.69 7.58
C LEU A 242 1.84 -19.86 8.59
N ALA A 243 2.92 -19.88 9.37
CA ALA A 243 3.11 -20.89 10.41
C ALA A 243 2.00 -20.82 11.48
N ARG A 244 1.63 -19.63 11.90
CA ARG A 244 0.54 -19.37 12.86
C ARG A 244 -0.82 -19.84 12.34
N LEU A 245 -1.14 -19.52 11.08
CA LEU A 245 -2.38 -20.00 10.45
C LEU A 245 -2.44 -21.54 10.41
N ARG A 246 -1.33 -22.21 10.08
CA ARG A 246 -1.23 -23.68 10.09
C ARG A 246 -1.41 -24.29 11.48
N GLU A 247 -0.97 -23.59 12.52
CA GLU A 247 -1.22 -23.99 13.92
C GLU A 247 -2.71 -23.88 14.26
N LEU A 248 -3.35 -22.76 13.95
CA LEU A 248 -4.77 -22.52 14.20
C LEU A 248 -5.70 -23.48 13.44
N ALA A 249 -5.29 -23.94 12.25
CA ALA A 249 -6.07 -24.82 11.38
C ALA A 249 -6.10 -26.29 11.84
N ARG A 250 -5.29 -26.68 12.84
CA ARG A 250 -5.25 -28.03 13.43
C ARG A 250 -6.39 -28.25 14.41
#